data_93ac407990e3380f8e14e212ddfba488
#
_entry.id   93ac407990e3380f8e14e212ddfba488
#
_cell.length_a   1.000
_cell.length_b   1.000
_cell.length_c   1.000
_cell.angle_alpha   90.00
_cell.angle_beta   90.00
_cell.angle_gamma   90.00
#
_symmetry.space_group_name_H-M   'P 1'
#
loop_
_entity.id
_entity.type
_entity.pdbx_description
1 polymer ?
#
loop_
_entity_poly.entity_id
_entity_poly.type
_entity_poly.pdbx_seq_one_letter_code
_entity_poly.pdbx_strand_id
1 'polypeptide(L)'
;MSGHTKERFLLEKHLGRVAHLVMNRPEKLNAMDRSFVDQLTERMGQLSSDTDVNCVVLRGAGRAFSAGGDISTFPPLTESKERAEEHVGAVFAAFHSIQECAVPVIAAVHGISHGGGLEIMMACDMAIASVGARFAFREVDHGLMPGFGITRAAEKIGLPWTMRLACSAEEINAVTAREIGVVMDVVEEDDLIPAAHNLALSIACHSRHALEAIKRHLNRDSAMGIDKAVIATAGTFEDESSHRAISDFLTP
;
A
#
# COMPACT_ATOMS: atom_id res chain seq x y z
N MET A 1 -18.81 4.35 27.18
CA MET A 1 -17.33 4.43 27.20
C MET A 1 -16.89 4.77 25.80
N SER A 2 -16.48 6.01 25.54
CA SER A 2 -15.97 6.45 24.24
C SER A 2 -14.60 5.81 24.04
N GLY A 3 -14.57 4.67 23.33
CA GLY A 3 -13.30 4.09 22.89
C GLY A 3 -12.63 5.08 21.96
N HIS A 4 -11.54 5.69 22.38
CA HIS A 4 -10.69 6.47 21.51
C HIS A 4 -10.16 5.49 20.44
N THR A 5 -10.66 5.63 19.22
CA THR A 5 -10.13 4.86 18.07
C THR A 5 -8.65 5.22 17.96
N LYS A 6 -7.78 4.22 18.12
CA LYS A 6 -6.32 4.43 18.07
C LYS A 6 -5.96 5.05 16.72
N GLU A 7 -5.22 6.14 16.73
CA GLU A 7 -4.82 6.82 15.51
C GLU A 7 -3.81 5.94 14.73
N ARG A 8 -4.22 5.51 13.53
CA ARG A 8 -3.45 4.63 12.64
C ARG A 8 -2.49 5.41 11.74
N PHE A 9 -2.71 6.73 11.63
CA PHE A 9 -1.89 7.59 10.80
C PHE A 9 -1.57 8.89 11.53
N LEU A 10 -0.31 9.30 11.43
CA LEU A 10 0.13 10.63 11.83
C LEU A 10 0.34 11.48 10.58
N LEU A 11 -0.11 12.72 10.61
CA LEU A 11 0.08 13.67 9.52
C LEU A 11 1.05 14.77 9.96
N GLU A 12 2.16 14.88 9.24
CA GLU A 12 3.20 15.90 9.44
C GLU A 12 3.24 16.80 8.20
N LYS A 13 2.88 18.07 8.34
CA LYS A 13 3.00 19.04 7.25
C LYS A 13 4.33 19.77 7.35
N HIS A 14 4.99 19.90 6.21
CA HIS A 14 6.29 20.53 6.09
C HIS A 14 6.24 21.78 5.22
N LEU A 15 7.22 22.67 5.39
CA LEU A 15 7.42 23.79 4.48
C LEU A 15 7.63 23.28 3.06
N GLY A 16 7.28 24.09 2.05
CA GLY A 16 7.39 23.69 0.65
C GLY A 16 6.23 22.83 0.14
N ARG A 17 5.08 22.82 0.84
CA ARG A 17 3.83 22.14 0.42
C ARG A 17 3.96 20.61 0.36
N VAL A 18 4.78 20.03 1.22
CA VAL A 18 4.96 18.59 1.39
C VAL A 18 4.25 18.13 2.66
N ALA A 19 3.55 17.00 2.59
CA ALA A 19 3.00 16.32 3.76
C ALA A 19 3.60 14.92 3.90
N HIS A 20 3.96 14.52 5.11
CA HIS A 20 4.27 13.13 5.42
C HIS A 20 3.05 12.48 6.09
N LEU A 21 2.57 11.41 5.49
CA LEU A 21 1.55 10.54 6.08
C LEU A 21 2.24 9.29 6.63
N VAL A 22 2.19 9.13 7.94
CA VAL A 22 2.94 8.08 8.64
C VAL A 22 1.98 7.00 9.12
N MET A 23 2.13 5.78 8.64
CA MET A 23 1.43 4.61 9.17
C MET A 23 1.92 4.35 10.59
N ASN A 24 1.02 4.38 11.58
CA ASN A 24 1.36 4.42 13.00
C ASN A 24 0.79 3.23 13.80
N ARG A 25 1.25 2.04 13.44
CA ARG A 25 0.99 0.79 14.17
C ARG A 25 2.27 -0.05 14.29
N PRO A 26 3.38 0.54 14.79
CA PRO A 26 4.70 -0.10 14.74
C PRO A 26 4.77 -1.42 15.52
N GLU A 27 3.97 -1.57 16.58
CA GLU A 27 3.88 -2.80 17.39
C GLU A 27 3.35 -4.02 16.63
N LYS A 28 2.67 -3.78 15.52
CA LYS A 28 2.15 -4.78 14.59
C LYS A 28 2.75 -4.65 13.18
N LEU A 29 3.96 -4.04 13.08
CA LEU A 29 4.64 -3.80 11.80
C LEU A 29 3.73 -3.09 10.78
N ASN A 30 2.91 -2.16 11.24
CA ASN A 30 1.93 -1.42 10.44
C ASN A 30 0.94 -2.32 9.67
N ALA A 31 0.59 -3.48 10.26
CA ALA A 31 -0.43 -4.35 9.70
C ALA A 31 -1.80 -3.68 9.71
N MET A 32 -2.57 -3.92 8.64
CA MET A 32 -3.84 -3.26 8.37
C MET A 32 -5.00 -4.01 9.03
N ASP A 33 -5.66 -3.36 9.98
CA ASP A 33 -7.00 -3.71 10.45
C ASP A 33 -8.05 -2.79 9.80
N ARG A 34 -9.34 -3.02 10.07
CA ARG A 34 -10.41 -2.20 9.51
C ARG A 34 -10.22 -0.71 9.80
N SER A 35 -9.83 -0.35 11.02
CA SER A 35 -9.58 1.06 11.40
C SER A 35 -8.44 1.69 10.60
N PHE A 36 -7.40 0.91 10.25
CA PHE A 36 -6.33 1.36 9.38
C PHE A 36 -6.87 1.68 7.97
N VAL A 37 -7.66 0.76 7.40
CA VAL A 37 -8.26 0.91 6.06
C VAL A 37 -9.15 2.15 5.98
N ASP A 38 -10.05 2.30 6.94
CA ASP A 38 -10.98 3.44 6.99
C ASP A 38 -10.22 4.77 7.13
N GLN A 39 -9.22 4.83 8.04
CA GLN A 39 -8.40 6.04 8.24
C GLN A 39 -7.52 6.36 7.03
N LEU A 40 -6.98 5.36 6.31
CA LEU A 40 -6.21 5.61 5.09
C LEU A 40 -7.07 6.35 4.05
N THR A 41 -8.29 5.84 3.81
CA THR A 41 -9.23 6.48 2.89
C THR A 41 -9.54 7.92 3.30
N GLU A 42 -9.83 8.14 4.60
CA GLU A 42 -10.11 9.47 5.13
C GLU A 42 -8.92 10.43 4.97
N ARG A 43 -7.71 10.01 5.37
CA ARG A 43 -6.51 10.84 5.30
C ARG A 43 -6.12 11.18 3.86
N MET A 44 -6.23 10.22 2.94
CA MET A 44 -5.97 10.48 1.52
C MET A 44 -6.99 11.47 0.93
N GLY A 45 -8.26 11.37 1.29
CA GLY A 45 -9.29 12.34 0.91
C GLY A 45 -9.00 13.75 1.44
N GLN A 46 -8.57 13.87 2.71
CA GLN A 46 -8.17 15.14 3.31
C GLN A 46 -6.97 15.76 2.58
N LEU A 47 -5.92 14.97 2.31
CA LEU A 47 -4.73 15.41 1.58
C LEU A 47 -5.02 15.79 0.13
N SER A 48 -5.91 15.05 -0.52
CA SER A 48 -6.37 15.34 -1.89
C SER A 48 -7.07 16.69 -1.98
N SER A 49 -7.80 17.09 -0.95
CA SER A 49 -8.55 18.35 -0.89
C SER A 49 -7.74 19.53 -0.34
N ASP A 50 -6.60 19.26 0.29
CA ASP A 50 -5.77 20.28 0.93
C ASP A 50 -4.93 21.04 -0.09
N THR A 51 -5.31 22.29 -0.37
CA THR A 51 -4.62 23.15 -1.34
C THR A 51 -3.22 23.58 -0.92
N ASP A 52 -2.85 23.40 0.35
CA ASP A 52 -1.51 23.71 0.87
C ASP A 52 -0.53 22.53 0.68
N VAL A 53 -1.01 21.38 0.18
CA VAL A 53 -0.20 20.19 -0.09
C VAL A 53 -0.10 19.93 -1.58
N ASN A 54 1.11 19.79 -2.11
CA ASN A 54 1.39 19.49 -3.52
C ASN A 54 2.06 18.12 -3.73
N CYS A 55 2.61 17.52 -2.67
CA CYS A 55 3.17 16.17 -2.73
C CYS A 55 3.05 15.49 -1.35
N VAL A 56 2.80 14.19 -1.35
CA VAL A 56 2.69 13.37 -0.14
C VAL A 56 3.83 12.36 -0.10
N VAL A 57 4.48 12.20 1.07
CA VAL A 57 5.38 11.09 1.37
C VAL A 57 4.66 10.13 2.31
N LEU A 58 4.40 8.90 1.86
CA LEU A 58 3.82 7.83 2.68
C LEU A 58 4.94 6.96 3.24
N ARG A 59 4.98 6.79 4.57
CA ARG A 59 6.01 5.99 5.26
C ARG A 59 5.45 5.23 6.44
N GLY A 60 6.17 4.22 6.93
CA GLY A 60 5.84 3.50 8.15
C GLY A 60 6.56 4.07 9.38
N ALA A 61 5.94 3.99 10.56
CA ALA A 61 6.61 4.15 11.84
C ALA A 61 7.27 2.84 12.28
N GLY A 62 8.34 2.91 13.06
CA GLY A 62 9.04 1.73 13.59
C GLY A 62 9.93 1.06 12.57
N ARG A 63 10.00 -0.28 12.58
CA ARG A 63 10.99 -1.08 11.84
C ARG A 63 10.52 -1.61 10.48
N ALA A 64 9.31 -1.25 10.05
CA ALA A 64 8.73 -1.77 8.81
C ALA A 64 7.88 -0.72 8.11
N PHE A 65 7.83 -0.77 6.79
CA PHE A 65 6.82 -0.05 6.04
C PHE A 65 5.43 -0.60 6.38
N SER A 66 5.12 -1.84 5.99
CA SER A 66 3.91 -2.55 6.41
C SER A 66 4.02 -4.07 6.18
N ALA A 67 3.54 -4.86 7.13
CA ALA A 67 3.43 -6.31 7.02
C ALA A 67 2.18 -6.78 6.24
N GLY A 68 1.32 -5.87 5.76
CA GLY A 68 0.11 -6.21 5.04
C GLY A 68 -1.13 -6.34 5.93
N GLY A 69 -2.07 -7.20 5.56
CA GLY A 69 -3.29 -7.41 6.32
C GLY A 69 -3.04 -7.98 7.72
N ASP A 70 -3.79 -7.53 8.72
CA ASP A 70 -3.76 -8.16 10.05
C ASP A 70 -4.58 -9.46 9.99
N ILE A 71 -3.90 -10.58 9.72
CA ILE A 71 -4.50 -11.91 9.52
C ILE A 71 -5.36 -12.33 10.72
N SER A 72 -5.06 -11.83 11.94
CA SER A 72 -5.89 -12.10 13.12
C SER A 72 -7.34 -11.60 12.99
N THR A 73 -7.60 -10.72 12.04
CA THR A 73 -8.95 -10.17 11.74
C THR A 73 -9.68 -10.94 10.63
N PHE A 74 -9.05 -11.93 9.99
CA PHE A 74 -9.58 -12.62 8.81
C PHE A 74 -10.59 -13.76 9.08
N PRO A 75 -10.58 -14.49 10.23
CA PRO A 75 -11.48 -15.61 10.41
C PRO A 75 -12.98 -15.31 10.09
N PRO A 76 -13.56 -14.14 10.47
CA PRO A 76 -14.94 -13.84 10.09
C PRO A 76 -15.19 -13.71 8.58
N LEU A 77 -14.11 -13.49 7.78
CA LEU A 77 -14.20 -13.36 6.32
C LEU A 77 -14.36 -14.72 5.65
N THR A 78 -13.84 -15.79 6.29
CA THR A 78 -13.96 -17.16 5.78
C THR A 78 -15.36 -17.75 6.04
N GLU A 79 -16.16 -17.08 6.86
CA GLU A 79 -17.51 -17.54 7.24
C GLU A 79 -18.62 -16.97 6.34
N SER A 80 -18.35 -15.88 5.61
CA SER A 80 -19.35 -15.19 4.80
C SER A 80 -18.70 -14.49 3.61
N LYS A 81 -19.19 -14.81 2.42
CA LYS A 81 -18.82 -14.17 1.17
C LYS A 81 -19.08 -12.66 1.19
N GLU A 82 -20.22 -12.25 1.71
CA GLU A 82 -20.60 -10.84 1.78
C GLU A 82 -19.63 -10.05 2.66
N ARG A 83 -19.18 -10.64 3.79
CA ARG A 83 -18.14 -10.01 4.64
C ARG A 83 -16.79 -9.94 3.94
N ALA A 84 -16.41 -10.97 3.20
CA ALA A 84 -15.19 -10.98 2.41
C ALA A 84 -15.24 -9.90 1.32
N GLU A 85 -16.33 -9.80 0.56
CA GLU A 85 -16.54 -8.78 -0.47
C GLU A 85 -16.52 -7.37 0.12
N GLU A 86 -17.19 -7.14 1.25
CA GLU A 86 -17.16 -5.85 1.95
C GLU A 86 -15.75 -5.47 2.40
N HIS A 87 -15.03 -6.42 3.02
CA HIS A 87 -13.67 -6.18 3.48
C HIS A 87 -12.73 -5.85 2.31
N VAL A 88 -12.70 -6.69 1.29
CA VAL A 88 -11.86 -6.51 0.11
C VAL A 88 -12.23 -5.21 -0.61
N GLY A 89 -13.53 -4.90 -0.73
CA GLY A 89 -14.00 -3.65 -1.30
C GLY A 89 -13.48 -2.42 -0.55
N ALA A 90 -13.50 -2.47 0.79
CA ALA A 90 -12.95 -1.39 1.62
C ALA A 90 -11.42 -1.24 1.45
N VAL A 91 -10.68 -2.36 1.43
CA VAL A 91 -9.22 -2.37 1.20
C VAL A 91 -8.89 -1.77 -0.17
N PHE A 92 -9.60 -2.19 -1.22
CA PHE A 92 -9.39 -1.66 -2.57
C PHE A 92 -9.73 -0.17 -2.67
N ALA A 93 -10.82 0.27 -2.03
CA ALA A 93 -11.16 1.69 -1.98
C ALA A 93 -10.06 2.51 -1.29
N ALA A 94 -9.45 1.99 -0.21
CA ALA A 94 -8.35 2.64 0.47
C ALA A 94 -7.09 2.73 -0.42
N PHE A 95 -6.72 1.68 -1.13
CA PHE A 95 -5.58 1.71 -2.05
C PHE A 95 -5.86 2.62 -3.26
N HIS A 96 -7.09 2.56 -3.77
CA HIS A 96 -7.52 3.44 -4.85
C HIS A 96 -7.50 4.91 -4.44
N SER A 97 -7.80 5.24 -3.17
CA SER A 97 -7.71 6.62 -2.67
C SER A 97 -6.28 7.21 -2.76
N ILE A 98 -5.24 6.36 -2.71
CA ILE A 98 -3.85 6.78 -2.95
C ILE A 98 -3.65 7.15 -4.44
N GLN A 99 -4.15 6.31 -5.35
CA GLN A 99 -4.08 6.59 -6.79
C GLN A 99 -4.85 7.83 -7.18
N GLU A 100 -6.07 8.00 -6.64
CA GLU A 100 -6.96 9.12 -6.94
C GLU A 100 -6.62 10.40 -6.16
N CYS A 101 -5.64 10.36 -5.24
CA CYS A 101 -5.16 11.56 -4.58
C CYS A 101 -4.76 12.61 -5.64
N ALA A 102 -5.27 13.83 -5.50
CA ALA A 102 -5.06 14.88 -6.48
C ALA A 102 -3.57 15.20 -6.74
N VAL A 103 -2.71 14.96 -5.75
CA VAL A 103 -1.27 15.23 -5.83
C VAL A 103 -0.44 13.94 -5.82
N PRO A 104 0.80 13.97 -6.35
CA PRO A 104 1.71 12.83 -6.31
C PRO A 104 1.97 12.28 -4.91
N VAL A 105 2.04 10.94 -4.80
CA VAL A 105 2.34 10.22 -3.57
C VAL A 105 3.60 9.39 -3.77
N ILE A 106 4.59 9.58 -2.87
CA ILE A 106 5.88 8.87 -2.85
C ILE A 106 5.88 7.92 -1.66
N ALA A 107 6.11 6.63 -1.88
CA ALA A 107 6.38 5.68 -0.80
C ALA A 107 7.86 5.75 -0.40
N ALA A 108 8.14 5.96 0.90
CA ALA A 108 9.47 5.80 1.50
C ALA A 108 9.49 4.49 2.28
N VAL A 109 10.16 3.48 1.72
CA VAL A 109 10.04 2.08 2.13
C VAL A 109 11.27 1.59 2.85
N HIS A 110 11.12 1.20 4.12
CA HIS A 110 12.16 0.55 4.92
C HIS A 110 11.64 -0.77 5.53
N GLY A 111 12.55 -1.67 5.90
CA GLY A 111 12.20 -2.96 6.44
C GLY A 111 11.29 -3.74 5.50
N ILE A 112 10.24 -4.37 6.02
CA ILE A 112 9.35 -5.18 5.19
C ILE A 112 8.20 -4.36 4.58
N SER A 113 7.88 -4.68 3.32
CA SER A 113 6.70 -4.27 2.57
C SER A 113 6.07 -5.54 1.99
N HIS A 114 5.22 -6.20 2.78
CA HIS A 114 4.68 -7.53 2.46
C HIS A 114 3.17 -7.50 2.24
N GLY A 115 2.67 -8.36 1.36
CA GLY A 115 1.25 -8.50 1.08
C GLY A 115 0.59 -7.16 0.77
N GLY A 116 -0.49 -6.83 1.45
CA GLY A 116 -1.15 -5.52 1.34
C GLY A 116 -0.24 -4.31 1.58
N GLY A 117 0.90 -4.48 2.28
CA GLY A 117 1.92 -3.43 2.40
C GLY A 117 2.63 -3.15 1.08
N LEU A 118 2.93 -4.21 0.30
CA LEU A 118 3.42 -4.07 -1.07
C LEU A 118 2.34 -3.47 -1.98
N GLU A 119 1.08 -3.85 -1.78
CA GLU A 119 -0.05 -3.29 -2.54
C GLU A 119 -0.23 -1.78 -2.29
N ILE A 120 -0.13 -1.31 -1.02
CA ILE A 120 -0.11 0.13 -0.69
C ILE A 120 1.02 0.84 -1.42
N MET A 121 2.24 0.27 -1.39
CA MET A 121 3.37 0.85 -2.09
C MET A 121 3.14 0.88 -3.60
N MET A 122 2.57 -0.17 -4.19
CA MET A 122 2.22 -0.22 -5.62
C MET A 122 1.13 0.80 -5.99
N ALA A 123 0.25 1.16 -5.06
CA ALA A 123 -0.75 2.22 -5.24
C ALA A 123 -0.14 3.62 -5.29
N CYS A 124 1.04 3.84 -4.71
CA CYS A 124 1.76 5.10 -4.78
C CYS A 124 2.29 5.34 -6.20
N ASP A 125 2.47 6.59 -6.57
CA ASP A 125 2.98 6.97 -7.91
C ASP A 125 4.46 6.59 -8.05
N MET A 126 5.23 6.79 -6.99
CA MET A 126 6.68 6.57 -6.92
C MET A 126 7.06 5.87 -5.62
N ALA A 127 8.22 5.19 -5.61
CA ALA A 127 8.76 4.58 -4.41
C ALA A 127 10.29 4.70 -4.36
N ILE A 128 10.80 5.01 -3.17
CA ILE A 128 12.23 4.95 -2.82
C ILE A 128 12.36 3.96 -1.66
N ALA A 129 13.38 3.12 -1.69
CA ALA A 129 13.61 2.11 -0.65
C ALA A 129 14.95 2.31 0.06
N SER A 130 15.03 1.88 1.31
CA SER A 130 16.33 1.68 1.95
C SER A 130 16.98 0.36 1.51
N VAL A 131 18.29 0.24 1.64
CA VAL A 131 19.05 -0.98 1.28
C VAL A 131 18.55 -2.22 2.05
N GLY A 132 18.02 -2.01 3.26
CA GLY A 132 17.45 -3.07 4.11
C GLY A 132 16.04 -3.51 3.72
N ALA A 133 15.37 -2.82 2.79
CA ALA A 133 13.98 -3.11 2.44
C ALA A 133 13.80 -4.47 1.77
N ARG A 134 12.65 -5.13 2.08
CA ARG A 134 12.24 -6.44 1.55
C ARG A 134 10.81 -6.37 1.05
N PHE A 135 10.55 -7.03 -0.07
CA PHE A 135 9.26 -6.96 -0.77
C PHE A 135 8.76 -8.36 -1.11
N ALA A 136 7.51 -8.66 -0.82
CA ALA A 136 6.88 -9.92 -1.21
C ALA A 136 5.35 -9.78 -1.30
N PHE A 137 4.75 -10.44 -2.27
CA PHE A 137 3.33 -10.78 -2.20
C PHE A 137 3.20 -12.06 -1.38
N ARG A 138 2.60 -11.96 -0.18
CA ARG A 138 2.47 -13.10 0.75
C ARG A 138 1.09 -13.74 0.74
N GLU A 139 0.18 -13.23 -0.05
CA GLU A 139 -1.21 -13.66 -0.08
C GLU A 139 -1.35 -15.14 -0.41
N VAL A 140 -0.56 -15.65 -1.37
CA VAL A 140 -0.64 -17.05 -1.80
C VAL A 140 -0.19 -18.04 -0.70
N ASP A 141 0.65 -17.62 0.26
CA ASP A 141 1.01 -18.42 1.43
C ASP A 141 -0.23 -18.75 2.30
N HIS A 142 -1.28 -17.93 2.17
CA HIS A 142 -2.55 -18.06 2.89
C HIS A 142 -3.72 -18.47 1.97
N GLY A 143 -3.44 -18.93 0.74
CA GLY A 143 -4.46 -19.29 -0.23
C GLY A 143 -5.24 -18.11 -0.81
N LEU A 144 -4.74 -16.88 -0.61
CA LEU A 144 -5.36 -15.65 -1.08
C LEU A 144 -4.66 -15.12 -2.34
N MET A 145 -5.26 -14.12 -2.97
CA MET A 145 -4.73 -13.43 -4.14
C MET A 145 -4.42 -11.97 -3.81
N PRO A 146 -3.25 -11.43 -4.19
CA PRO A 146 -2.93 -10.00 -4.07
C PRO A 146 -3.66 -9.20 -5.15
N GLY A 147 -4.95 -8.92 -4.93
CA GLY A 147 -5.85 -8.49 -5.99
C GLY A 147 -5.54 -7.11 -6.58
N PHE A 148 -5.36 -6.09 -5.75
CA PHE A 148 -5.03 -4.74 -6.19
C PHE A 148 -3.58 -4.67 -6.70
N GLY A 149 -2.66 -5.25 -5.92
CA GLY A 149 -1.22 -5.15 -6.16
C GLY A 149 -0.79 -5.76 -7.48
N ILE A 150 -1.33 -6.91 -7.88
CA ILE A 150 -0.94 -7.57 -9.15
C ILE A 150 -1.37 -6.77 -10.39
N THR A 151 -2.50 -6.05 -10.33
CA THR A 151 -2.91 -5.17 -11.42
C THR A 151 -1.89 -4.06 -11.61
N ARG A 152 -1.49 -3.38 -10.52
CA ARG A 152 -0.49 -2.33 -10.55
C ARG A 152 0.92 -2.84 -10.84
N ALA A 153 1.27 -4.02 -10.30
CA ALA A 153 2.56 -4.65 -10.58
C ALA A 153 2.71 -4.97 -12.08
N ALA A 154 1.67 -5.49 -12.72
CA ALA A 154 1.73 -5.80 -14.16
C ALA A 154 2.02 -4.55 -15.01
N GLU A 155 1.52 -3.38 -14.60
CA GLU A 155 1.81 -2.10 -15.26
C GLU A 155 3.25 -1.62 -14.99
N LYS A 156 3.76 -1.80 -13.76
CA LYS A 156 5.07 -1.28 -13.34
C LYS A 156 6.25 -2.19 -13.71
N ILE A 157 6.11 -3.51 -13.50
CA ILE A 157 7.21 -4.47 -13.65
C ILE A 157 6.95 -5.54 -14.73
N GLY A 158 5.83 -5.43 -15.43
CA GLY A 158 5.43 -6.36 -16.46
C GLY A 158 4.90 -7.71 -15.95
N LEU A 159 4.19 -8.41 -16.82
CA LEU A 159 3.51 -9.66 -16.49
C LEU A 159 4.44 -10.77 -15.95
N PRO A 160 5.64 -11.04 -16.53
CA PRO A 160 6.49 -12.14 -16.06
C PRO A 160 6.93 -11.98 -14.60
N TRP A 161 7.38 -10.78 -14.21
CA TRP A 161 7.78 -10.53 -12.83
C TRP A 161 6.60 -10.53 -11.86
N THR A 162 5.46 -9.98 -12.29
CA THR A 162 4.22 -10.03 -11.49
C THR A 162 3.80 -11.46 -11.22
N MET A 163 3.76 -12.32 -12.24
CA MET A 163 3.43 -13.75 -12.10
C MET A 163 4.41 -14.46 -11.16
N ARG A 164 5.71 -14.23 -11.33
CA ARG A 164 6.73 -14.81 -10.46
C ARG A 164 6.49 -14.45 -9.00
N LEU A 165 6.46 -13.16 -8.68
CA LEU A 165 6.34 -12.69 -7.30
C LEU A 165 5.01 -13.10 -6.66
N ALA A 166 3.89 -12.98 -7.40
CA ALA A 166 2.56 -13.29 -6.86
C ALA A 166 2.32 -14.79 -6.66
N CYS A 167 2.88 -15.66 -7.53
CA CYS A 167 2.65 -17.11 -7.45
C CYS A 167 3.65 -17.84 -6.56
N SER A 168 4.86 -17.29 -6.35
CA SER A 168 5.89 -17.94 -5.55
C SER A 168 5.98 -17.44 -4.11
N ALA A 169 5.35 -16.30 -3.78
CA ALA A 169 5.55 -15.54 -2.55
C ALA A 169 7.03 -15.21 -2.27
N GLU A 170 7.88 -15.24 -3.30
CA GLU A 170 9.32 -14.97 -3.19
C GLU A 170 9.55 -13.55 -2.63
N GLU A 171 10.40 -13.48 -1.63
CA GLU A 171 10.88 -12.20 -1.11
C GLU A 171 12.06 -11.70 -1.91
N ILE A 172 11.99 -10.47 -2.42
CA ILE A 172 13.08 -9.80 -3.10
C ILE A 172 13.66 -8.67 -2.23
N ASN A 173 14.96 -8.42 -2.40
CA ASN A 173 15.66 -7.31 -1.75
C ASN A 173 15.49 -6.00 -2.54
N ALA A 174 15.96 -4.89 -1.96
CA ALA A 174 15.86 -3.57 -2.55
C ALA A 174 16.60 -3.44 -3.89
N VAL A 175 17.73 -4.12 -4.05
CA VAL A 175 18.51 -4.09 -5.33
C VAL A 175 17.70 -4.72 -6.45
N THR A 176 17.19 -5.94 -6.25
CA THR A 176 16.32 -6.60 -7.23
C THR A 176 15.06 -5.78 -7.49
N ALA A 177 14.44 -5.21 -6.44
CA ALA A 177 13.26 -4.37 -6.57
C ALA A 177 13.50 -3.14 -7.47
N ARG A 178 14.69 -2.53 -7.40
CA ARG A 178 15.09 -1.44 -8.29
C ARG A 178 15.33 -1.93 -9.72
N GLU A 179 16.05 -3.05 -9.89
CA GLU A 179 16.34 -3.62 -11.21
C GLU A 179 15.09 -3.93 -12.03
N ILE A 180 14.05 -4.40 -11.38
CA ILE A 180 12.79 -4.76 -12.05
C ILE A 180 11.73 -3.64 -12.06
N GLY A 181 12.00 -2.49 -11.43
CA GLY A 181 11.12 -1.32 -11.45
C GLY A 181 10.06 -1.26 -10.34
N VAL A 182 10.19 -2.09 -9.29
CA VAL A 182 9.33 -2.02 -8.08
C VAL A 182 9.55 -0.71 -7.34
N VAL A 183 10.82 -0.27 -7.23
CA VAL A 183 11.22 1.03 -6.67
C VAL A 183 12.10 1.78 -7.66
N MET A 184 12.09 3.11 -7.57
CA MET A 184 12.89 3.97 -8.46
C MET A 184 14.33 4.06 -8.01
N ASP A 185 14.56 4.10 -6.70
CA ASP A 185 15.88 4.30 -6.12
C ASP A 185 16.05 3.54 -4.80
N VAL A 186 17.33 3.28 -4.46
CA VAL A 186 17.73 2.60 -3.23
C VAL A 186 18.83 3.43 -2.57
N VAL A 187 18.61 3.78 -1.30
CA VAL A 187 19.51 4.63 -0.52
C VAL A 187 19.84 3.96 0.82
N GLU A 188 20.83 4.50 1.54
CA GLU A 188 21.11 4.04 2.91
C GLU A 188 19.92 4.34 3.84
N GLU A 189 19.84 3.60 4.96
CA GLU A 189 18.70 3.67 5.88
C GLU A 189 18.44 5.09 6.39
N ASP A 190 19.50 5.79 6.81
CA ASP A 190 19.42 7.14 7.34
C ASP A 190 19.11 8.21 6.27
N ASP A 191 19.35 7.89 5.00
CA ASP A 191 19.10 8.79 3.87
C ASP A 191 17.68 8.65 3.29
N LEU A 192 16.92 7.62 3.68
CA LEU A 192 15.63 7.33 3.07
C LEU A 192 14.63 8.50 3.19
N ILE A 193 14.43 9.00 4.38
CA ILE A 193 13.47 10.08 4.62
C ILE A 193 13.95 11.40 3.99
N PRO A 194 15.23 11.81 4.13
CA PRO A 194 15.78 12.93 3.38
C PRO A 194 15.62 12.82 1.86
N ALA A 195 15.91 11.66 1.27
CA ALA A 195 15.79 11.45 -0.17
C ALA A 195 14.33 11.58 -0.65
N ALA A 196 13.40 10.92 0.03
CA ALA A 196 11.96 10.99 -0.30
C ALA A 196 11.43 12.42 -0.13
N HIS A 197 11.84 13.13 0.93
CA HIS A 197 11.45 14.51 1.17
C HIS A 197 12.01 15.47 0.11
N ASN A 198 13.28 15.33 -0.28
CA ASN A 198 13.90 16.15 -1.32
C ASN A 198 13.22 15.93 -2.68
N LEU A 199 12.89 14.69 -3.03
CA LEU A 199 12.11 14.40 -4.23
C LEU A 199 10.73 15.06 -4.14
N ALA A 200 10.05 14.97 -2.99
CA ALA A 200 8.76 15.62 -2.78
C ALA A 200 8.84 17.14 -2.92
N LEU A 201 9.89 17.79 -2.38
CA LEU A 201 10.12 19.23 -2.54
C LEU A 201 10.33 19.61 -4.01
N SER A 202 11.12 18.83 -4.77
CA SER A 202 11.36 19.10 -6.20
C SER A 202 10.08 19.00 -7.04
N ILE A 203 9.11 18.21 -6.61
CA ILE A 203 7.79 18.09 -7.24
C ILE A 203 6.86 19.19 -6.75
N ALA A 204 6.80 19.41 -5.44
CA ALA A 204 5.84 20.31 -4.82
C ALA A 204 6.03 21.80 -5.18
N CYS A 205 7.22 22.19 -5.70
CA CYS A 205 7.46 23.55 -6.20
C CYS A 205 6.70 23.89 -7.48
N HIS A 206 6.15 22.89 -8.19
CA HIS A 206 5.43 23.07 -9.43
C HIS A 206 3.94 23.39 -9.21
N SER A 207 3.27 23.78 -10.30
CA SER A 207 1.83 24.06 -10.27
C SER A 207 1.02 22.83 -9.89
N ARG A 208 0.21 22.94 -8.84
CA ARG A 208 -0.73 21.88 -8.41
C ARG A 208 -1.60 21.39 -9.57
N HIS A 209 -2.15 22.33 -10.37
CA HIS A 209 -2.98 22.00 -11.51
C HIS A 209 -2.25 21.11 -12.54
N ALA A 210 -0.98 21.40 -12.80
CA ALA A 210 -0.16 20.58 -13.70
C ALA A 210 0.09 19.18 -13.12
N LEU A 211 0.42 19.08 -11.80
CA LEU A 211 0.63 17.81 -11.13
C LEU A 211 -0.64 16.94 -11.14
N GLU A 212 -1.80 17.53 -10.84
CA GLU A 212 -3.10 16.85 -10.90
C GLU A 212 -3.43 16.37 -12.32
N ALA A 213 -3.17 17.19 -13.34
CA ALA A 213 -3.41 16.82 -14.72
C ALA A 213 -2.53 15.64 -15.17
N ILE A 214 -1.24 15.65 -14.81
CA ILE A 214 -0.30 14.56 -15.11
C ILE A 214 -0.77 13.27 -14.44
N LYS A 215 -1.00 13.32 -13.12
CA LYS A 215 -1.40 12.13 -12.37
C LYS A 215 -2.71 11.54 -12.88
N ARG A 216 -3.72 12.39 -13.10
CA ARG A 216 -5.02 11.97 -13.65
C ARG A 216 -4.88 11.34 -15.03
N HIS A 217 -4.00 11.86 -15.88
CA HIS A 217 -3.78 11.32 -17.22
C HIS A 217 -3.15 9.93 -17.16
N LEU A 218 -2.13 9.75 -16.32
CA LEU A 218 -1.42 8.48 -16.19
C LEU A 218 -2.23 7.38 -15.49
N ASN A 219 -3.20 7.74 -14.64
CA ASN A 219 -4.02 6.77 -13.89
C ASN A 219 -5.36 6.42 -14.58
N ARG A 220 -5.68 6.99 -15.76
CA ARG A 220 -6.98 6.79 -16.44
C ARG A 220 -7.30 5.35 -16.82
N ASP A 221 -6.29 4.53 -17.09
CA ASP A 221 -6.49 3.16 -17.57
C ASP A 221 -6.59 2.12 -16.43
N SER A 222 -6.20 2.49 -15.19
CA SER A 222 -6.21 1.57 -14.05
C SER A 222 -7.60 1.34 -13.43
N ALA A 223 -8.57 2.22 -13.68
CA ALA A 223 -9.92 2.13 -13.09
C ALA A 223 -10.79 0.99 -13.63
N MET A 224 -10.54 0.50 -14.86
CA MET A 224 -11.41 -0.50 -15.52
C MET A 224 -11.33 -1.93 -14.97
N GLY A 225 -10.35 -2.23 -14.11
CA GLY A 225 -10.13 -3.58 -13.56
C GLY A 225 -10.58 -3.78 -12.11
N ILE A 226 -10.86 -2.71 -11.35
CA ILE A 226 -11.02 -2.78 -9.89
C ILE A 226 -12.23 -3.61 -9.46
N ASP A 227 -13.41 -3.42 -10.03
CA ASP A 227 -14.61 -4.18 -9.66
C ASP A 227 -14.44 -5.68 -9.86
N LYS A 228 -13.81 -6.08 -10.96
CA LYS A 228 -13.49 -7.48 -11.22
C LYS A 228 -12.45 -8.04 -10.24
N ALA A 229 -11.46 -7.23 -9.88
CA ALA A 229 -10.44 -7.62 -8.92
C ALA A 229 -11.03 -7.78 -7.50
N VAL A 230 -11.96 -6.91 -7.07
CA VAL A 230 -12.68 -7.04 -5.79
C VAL A 230 -13.38 -8.40 -5.72
N ILE A 231 -14.21 -8.73 -6.72
CA ILE A 231 -14.96 -9.99 -6.76
C ILE A 231 -14.02 -11.21 -6.74
N ALA A 232 -12.96 -11.20 -7.56
CA ALA A 232 -12.02 -12.30 -7.63
C ALA A 232 -11.25 -12.51 -6.30
N THR A 233 -10.80 -11.42 -5.67
CA THR A 233 -10.09 -11.49 -4.39
C THR A 233 -11.00 -11.96 -3.26
N ALA A 234 -12.23 -11.44 -3.18
CA ALA A 234 -13.20 -11.90 -2.18
C ALA A 234 -13.52 -13.39 -2.35
N GLY A 235 -13.64 -13.87 -3.59
CA GLY A 235 -13.85 -15.30 -3.89
C GLY A 235 -12.77 -16.23 -3.36
N THR A 236 -11.53 -15.77 -3.16
CA THR A 236 -10.48 -16.62 -2.58
C THR A 236 -10.68 -16.91 -1.09
N PHE A 237 -11.47 -16.09 -0.37
CA PHE A 237 -11.83 -16.38 1.01
C PHE A 237 -12.88 -17.52 1.16
N GLU A 238 -13.54 -17.93 0.07
CA GLU A 238 -14.50 -19.04 0.08
C GLU A 238 -13.84 -20.41 -0.03
N ASP A 239 -12.56 -20.45 -0.40
CA ASP A 239 -11.84 -21.70 -0.63
C ASP A 239 -11.38 -22.35 0.69
N GLU A 240 -11.58 -23.67 0.81
CA GLU A 240 -11.20 -24.44 2.01
C GLU A 240 -9.68 -24.37 2.30
N SER A 241 -8.84 -24.19 1.28
CA SER A 241 -7.39 -24.05 1.47
C SER A 241 -7.04 -22.74 2.16
N SER A 242 -7.77 -21.65 1.87
CA SER A 242 -7.59 -20.37 2.54
C SER A 242 -8.05 -20.44 3.99
N HIS A 243 -9.20 -21.06 4.26
CA HIS A 243 -9.68 -21.30 5.63
C HIS A 243 -8.64 -22.05 6.45
N ARG A 244 -8.07 -23.13 5.88
CA ARG A 244 -7.05 -23.92 6.54
C ARG A 244 -5.78 -23.12 6.79
N ALA A 245 -5.24 -22.46 5.77
CA ALA A 245 -4.01 -21.68 5.88
C ALA A 245 -4.11 -20.53 6.89
N ILE A 246 -5.25 -19.82 6.93
CA ILE A 246 -5.52 -18.77 7.93
C ILE A 246 -5.61 -19.37 9.33
N SER A 247 -6.33 -20.49 9.49
CA SER A 247 -6.45 -21.19 10.78
C SER A 247 -5.09 -21.67 11.30
N ASP A 248 -4.28 -22.29 10.42
CA ASP A 248 -2.94 -22.80 10.77
C ASP A 248 -1.99 -21.67 11.17
N PHE A 249 -2.08 -20.51 10.49
CA PHE A 249 -1.30 -19.31 10.84
C PHE A 249 -1.65 -18.75 12.23
N LEU A 250 -2.92 -18.84 12.63
CA LEU A 250 -3.41 -18.31 13.91
C LEU A 250 -3.28 -19.30 15.08
N THR A 251 -3.01 -20.58 14.77
CA THR A 251 -2.86 -21.65 15.79
C THR A 251 -1.39 -22.01 15.89
N PRO A 252 -0.65 -21.55 16.95
CA PRO A 252 0.77 -21.81 17.12
C PRO A 252 1.10 -23.29 17.38
#